data_f0c8cefb741cbc3c6f21ed3fa6c65bc8
#
_entry.id   f0c8cefb741cbc3c6f21ed3fa6c65bc8
#
_cell.length_a   1.000
_cell.length_b   1.000
_cell.length_c   1.000
_cell.angle_alpha   90.00
_cell.angle_beta   90.00
_cell.angle_gamma   90.00
#
_symmetry.space_group_name_H-M   'P 1'
#
loop_
_entity.id
_entity.type
_entity.pdbx_description
1 polymer ?
#
loop_
_entity_poly.entity_id
_entity_poly.type
_entity_poly.pdbx_seq_one_letter_code
_entity_poly.pdbx_strand_id
1 'polypeptide(L)'
;SKKEYFDGNIPFIRSGEINSDQTEQFITDLGLKNSSAKMVDVGDILYALYGATSGEVGISKIKGAINQAVLCIKSTENHYFLYSYLVYKKESIIKTFLQGGQGNLSADIEKQLKINLTSLEEQNRIVSFLSKIDQKIEIEKSVLQQLEKQKKYLLQQMFV
;
A
#
# COMPACT_ATOMS: atom_id res chain seq x y z
N SER A 1 -19.64 14.32 -6.22
CA SER A 1 -18.37 14.78 -6.84
C SER A 1 -18.67 15.38 -8.20
N LYS A 2 -18.08 16.54 -8.51
CA LYS A 2 -18.30 17.22 -9.78
C LYS A 2 -17.47 16.54 -10.85
N LYS A 3 -18.07 16.36 -12.04
CA LYS A 3 -17.44 15.71 -13.19
C LYS A 3 -16.11 16.37 -13.59
N GLU A 4 -16.03 17.70 -13.45
CA GLU A 4 -14.85 18.54 -13.72
C GLU A 4 -13.63 18.28 -12.83
N TYR A 5 -13.77 17.47 -11.76
CA TYR A 5 -12.68 17.11 -10.86
C TYR A 5 -11.92 15.85 -11.28
N PHE A 6 -12.46 15.11 -12.27
CA PHE A 6 -11.92 13.85 -12.76
C PHE A 6 -11.35 13.98 -14.17
N ASP A 7 -10.74 12.91 -14.67
CA ASP A 7 -10.13 12.82 -16.00
C ASP A 7 -9.00 13.83 -16.24
N GLY A 8 -8.28 14.20 -15.17
CA GLY A 8 -7.09 15.05 -15.22
C GLY A 8 -5.79 14.27 -15.40
N ASN A 9 -4.68 14.85 -14.93
CA ASN A 9 -3.32 14.29 -15.05
C ASN A 9 -2.73 13.81 -13.73
N ILE A 10 -3.41 14.04 -12.59
CA ILE A 10 -2.92 13.65 -11.27
C ILE A 10 -3.45 12.25 -10.96
N PRO A 11 -2.61 11.22 -10.82
CA PRO A 11 -3.02 9.89 -10.41
C PRO A 11 -3.80 9.94 -9.10
N PHE A 12 -4.93 9.24 -9.01
CA PHE A 12 -5.78 9.23 -7.82
C PHE A 12 -5.85 7.82 -7.24
N ILE A 13 -5.02 7.58 -6.23
CA ILE A 13 -4.79 6.28 -5.62
C ILE A 13 -5.93 5.95 -4.66
N ARG A 14 -6.70 4.92 -4.96
CA ARG A 14 -7.77 4.41 -4.10
C ARG A 14 -7.21 3.38 -3.11
N SER A 15 -7.96 3.08 -2.06
CA SER A 15 -7.56 2.11 -1.02
C SER A 15 -7.21 0.71 -1.55
N GLY A 16 -7.84 0.27 -2.65
CA GLY A 16 -7.51 -0.98 -3.33
C GLY A 16 -6.24 -0.94 -4.19
N GLU A 17 -5.67 0.25 -4.43
CA GLU A 17 -4.53 0.47 -5.33
C GLU A 17 -3.24 0.86 -4.59
N ILE A 18 -3.25 0.92 -3.26
CA ILE A 18 -2.09 1.38 -2.45
C ILE A 18 -0.81 0.57 -2.64
N ASN A 19 -0.91 -0.64 -3.19
CA ASN A 19 0.21 -1.53 -3.53
C ASN A 19 0.49 -1.59 -5.05
N SER A 20 -0.31 -0.88 -5.87
CA SER A 20 -0.18 -0.85 -7.33
C SER A 20 0.87 0.16 -7.77
N ASP A 21 1.48 -0.08 -8.92
CA ASP A 21 2.33 0.87 -9.65
C ASP A 21 1.55 1.72 -10.67
N GLN A 22 0.23 1.55 -10.73
CA GLN A 22 -0.69 2.30 -11.59
C GLN A 22 -2.05 2.45 -10.92
N THR A 23 -2.81 3.42 -11.40
CA THR A 23 -4.19 3.70 -10.97
C THR A 23 -5.11 3.86 -12.17
N GLU A 24 -6.38 3.56 -12.00
CA GLU A 24 -7.40 3.73 -13.03
C GLU A 24 -7.99 5.15 -13.06
N GLN A 25 -7.88 5.87 -11.94
CA GLN A 25 -8.49 7.20 -11.82
C GLN A 25 -7.44 8.31 -11.78
N PHE A 26 -7.83 9.43 -12.38
CA PHE A 26 -7.04 10.66 -12.39
C PHE A 26 -7.93 11.83 -11.98
N ILE A 27 -7.34 12.82 -11.31
CA ILE A 27 -8.03 14.06 -10.94
C ILE A 27 -7.35 15.26 -11.58
N THR A 28 -8.11 16.34 -11.70
CA THR A 28 -7.61 17.64 -12.16
C THR A 28 -7.00 18.42 -10.99
N ASP A 29 -6.21 19.47 -11.31
CA ASP A 29 -5.74 20.43 -10.29
C ASP A 29 -6.93 21.07 -9.55
N LEU A 30 -8.04 21.31 -10.25
CA LEU A 30 -9.27 21.81 -9.65
C LEU A 30 -9.85 20.79 -8.66
N GLY A 31 -9.84 19.50 -9.02
CA GLY A 31 -10.26 18.42 -8.16
C GLY A 31 -9.39 18.30 -6.90
N LEU A 32 -8.07 18.38 -7.06
CA LEU A 32 -7.13 18.40 -5.93
C LEU A 32 -7.38 19.59 -5.00
N LYS A 33 -7.52 20.79 -5.55
CA LYS A 33 -7.68 22.04 -4.77
C LYS A 33 -9.02 22.13 -4.04
N ASN A 34 -10.09 21.58 -4.62
CA ASN A 34 -11.47 21.72 -4.09
C ASN A 34 -12.01 20.45 -3.43
N SER A 35 -11.14 19.53 -3.07
CA SER A 35 -11.49 18.29 -2.35
C SER A 35 -10.62 18.07 -1.12
N SER A 36 -10.86 16.98 -0.39
CA SER A 36 -10.00 16.53 0.71
C SER A 36 -8.79 15.71 0.23
N ALA A 37 -8.56 15.63 -1.08
CA ALA A 37 -7.44 14.88 -1.63
C ALA A 37 -6.09 15.50 -1.19
N LYS A 38 -5.13 14.63 -0.89
CA LYS A 38 -3.78 15.02 -0.45
C LYS A 38 -2.75 14.35 -1.34
N MET A 39 -1.71 15.08 -1.69
CA MET A 39 -0.59 14.52 -2.45
C MET A 39 0.26 13.60 -1.61
N VAL A 40 0.72 12.53 -2.24
CA VAL A 40 1.71 11.58 -1.73
C VAL A 40 2.83 11.40 -2.74
N ASP A 41 4.00 11.08 -2.24
CA ASP A 41 5.19 10.84 -3.04
C ASP A 41 5.53 9.33 -3.07
N VAL A 42 6.35 8.94 -4.05
CA VAL A 42 6.90 7.58 -4.09
C VAL A 42 7.70 7.32 -2.80
N GLY A 43 7.45 6.18 -2.17
CA GLY A 43 8.08 5.81 -0.89
C GLY A 43 7.27 6.17 0.35
N ASP A 44 6.21 6.98 0.24
CA ASP A 44 5.29 7.23 1.36
C ASP A 44 4.55 5.95 1.77
N ILE A 45 4.33 5.77 3.06
CA ILE A 45 3.54 4.65 3.58
C ILE A 45 2.06 5.01 3.49
N LEU A 46 1.30 4.14 2.82
CA LEU A 46 -0.15 4.27 2.66
C LEU A 46 -0.87 3.21 3.50
N TYR A 47 -1.89 3.63 4.22
CA TYR A 47 -2.70 2.76 5.06
C TYR A 47 -4.18 2.90 4.68
N ALA A 48 -4.81 1.80 4.29
CA ALA A 48 -6.22 1.79 3.92
C ALA A 48 -7.12 1.79 5.16
N LEU A 49 -8.02 2.78 5.26
CA LEU A 49 -8.89 2.98 6.41
C LEU A 49 -10.27 2.33 6.23
N TYR A 50 -10.78 2.22 4.99
CA TYR A 50 -12.17 1.88 4.75
C TYR A 50 -12.35 0.72 3.78
N GLY A 51 -13.48 0.02 3.95
CA GLY A 51 -13.95 -1.01 3.04
C GLY A 51 -13.22 -2.37 3.19
N ALA A 52 -13.27 -3.17 2.14
CA ALA A 52 -12.70 -4.52 2.13
C ALA A 52 -11.16 -4.54 2.28
N THR A 53 -10.51 -3.43 1.99
CA THR A 53 -9.05 -3.26 2.11
C THR A 53 -8.63 -2.62 3.43
N SER A 54 -9.57 -2.38 4.36
CA SER A 54 -9.28 -1.80 5.67
C SER A 54 -8.13 -2.55 6.36
N GLY A 55 -7.12 -1.79 6.82
CA GLY A 55 -5.92 -2.34 7.44
C GLY A 55 -4.83 -2.78 6.47
N GLU A 56 -5.04 -2.71 5.15
CA GLU A 56 -3.96 -2.91 4.18
C GLU A 56 -2.93 -1.78 4.28
N VAL A 57 -1.68 -2.16 4.09
CA VAL A 57 -0.53 -1.24 4.11
C VAL A 57 0.21 -1.35 2.79
N GLY A 58 0.66 -0.23 2.27
CA GLY A 58 1.48 -0.17 1.07
C GLY A 58 2.59 0.86 1.16
N ILE A 59 3.61 0.72 0.34
CA ILE A 59 4.59 1.77 0.04
C ILE A 59 4.26 2.29 -1.35
N SER A 60 3.93 3.59 -1.46
CA SER A 60 3.53 4.18 -2.72
C SER A 60 4.60 4.02 -3.79
N LYS A 61 4.23 3.46 -4.93
CA LYS A 61 5.09 3.30 -6.11
C LYS A 61 4.91 4.43 -7.12
N ILE A 62 3.87 5.24 -6.93
CA ILE A 62 3.54 6.37 -7.82
C ILE A 62 3.35 7.63 -7.00
N LYS A 63 3.72 8.77 -7.60
CA LYS A 63 3.33 10.07 -7.09
C LYS A 63 1.91 10.36 -7.52
N GLY A 64 1.04 10.73 -6.56
CA GLY A 64 -0.37 10.95 -6.84
C GLY A 64 -1.10 11.59 -5.68
N ALA A 65 -2.41 11.58 -5.75
CA ALA A 65 -3.30 12.05 -4.71
C ALA A 65 -4.06 10.88 -4.09
N ILE A 66 -4.37 10.98 -2.81
CA ILE A 66 -5.22 10.06 -2.05
C ILE A 66 -6.43 10.79 -1.50
N ASN A 67 -7.50 10.06 -1.22
CA ASN A 67 -8.68 10.58 -0.51
C ASN A 67 -8.65 10.17 0.98
N GLN A 68 -9.70 10.51 1.70
CA GLN A 68 -9.88 10.18 3.12
C GLN A 68 -9.94 8.68 3.45
N ALA A 69 -10.08 7.81 2.44
CA ALA A 69 -10.04 6.36 2.64
C ALA A 69 -8.62 5.80 2.79
N VAL A 70 -7.62 6.63 2.53
CA VAL A 70 -6.20 6.27 2.66
C VAL A 70 -5.52 7.30 3.57
N LEU A 71 -4.81 6.80 4.56
CA LEU A 71 -3.91 7.60 5.40
C LEU A 71 -2.50 7.52 4.82
N CYS A 72 -1.84 8.67 4.65
CA CYS A 72 -0.42 8.75 4.36
C CYS A 72 0.35 8.96 5.67
N ILE A 73 1.26 8.04 5.98
CA ILE A 73 2.12 8.09 7.16
C ILE A 73 3.49 8.60 6.71
N LYS A 74 3.84 9.80 7.18
CA LYS A 74 5.17 10.39 7.00
C LYS A 74 5.97 10.26 8.30
N SER A 75 7.20 9.77 8.19
CA SER A 75 8.05 9.52 9.35
C SER A 75 9.52 9.76 9.01
N THR A 76 10.32 10.07 10.03
CA THR A 76 11.79 10.10 9.97
C THR A 76 12.41 8.71 10.18
N GLU A 77 11.60 7.74 10.60
CA GLU A 77 12.02 6.36 10.79
C GLU A 77 12.22 5.63 9.46
N ASN A 78 12.83 4.46 9.49
CA ASN A 78 12.95 3.65 8.28
C ASN A 78 11.56 3.23 7.78
N HIS A 79 11.17 3.69 6.58
CA HIS A 79 9.84 3.46 6.02
C HIS A 79 9.53 1.97 5.82
N TYR A 80 10.53 1.18 5.42
CA TYR A 80 10.31 -0.26 5.23
C TYR A 80 10.17 -0.99 6.57
N PHE A 81 10.84 -0.52 7.62
CA PHE A 81 10.63 -1.04 8.98
C PHE A 81 9.21 -0.77 9.45
N LEU A 82 8.72 0.47 9.32
CA LEU A 82 7.36 0.84 9.70
C LEU A 82 6.31 0.08 8.89
N TYR A 83 6.52 -0.03 7.59
CA TYR A 83 5.67 -0.83 6.71
C TYR A 83 5.58 -2.27 7.21
N SER A 84 6.73 -2.92 7.42
CA SER A 84 6.78 -4.31 7.88
C SER A 84 6.13 -4.50 9.25
N TYR A 85 6.32 -3.55 10.16
CA TYR A 85 5.67 -3.55 11.47
C TYR A 85 4.14 -3.45 11.34
N LEU A 86 3.63 -2.53 10.52
CA LEU A 86 2.20 -2.34 10.32
C LEU A 86 1.56 -3.55 9.65
N VAL A 87 2.24 -4.16 8.67
CA VAL A 87 1.80 -5.41 8.05
C VAL A 87 1.70 -6.54 9.08
N TYR A 88 2.74 -6.71 9.90
CA TYR A 88 2.75 -7.70 10.98
C TYR A 88 1.63 -7.48 12.01
N LYS A 89 1.35 -6.24 12.35
CA LYS A 89 0.32 -5.86 13.34
C LYS A 89 -1.09 -5.74 12.78
N LYS A 90 -1.30 -5.90 11.47
CA LYS A 90 -2.58 -5.67 10.78
C LYS A 90 -3.76 -6.29 11.51
N GLU A 91 -3.74 -7.59 11.78
CA GLU A 91 -4.86 -8.30 12.41
C GLU A 91 -5.14 -7.78 13.83
N SER A 92 -4.09 -7.50 14.61
CA SER A 92 -4.20 -6.95 15.94
C SER A 92 -4.80 -5.54 15.92
N ILE A 93 -4.38 -4.70 14.98
CA ILE A 93 -4.91 -3.35 14.78
C ILE A 93 -6.38 -3.42 14.39
N ILE A 94 -6.72 -4.22 13.41
CA ILE A 94 -8.09 -4.44 12.96
C ILE A 94 -8.96 -4.89 14.14
N LYS A 95 -8.52 -5.92 14.88
CA LYS A 95 -9.27 -6.43 16.03
C LYS A 95 -9.49 -5.39 17.11
N THR A 96 -8.51 -4.52 17.35
CA THR A 96 -8.61 -3.49 18.41
C THR A 96 -9.54 -2.35 17.99
N PHE A 97 -9.49 -1.91 16.75
CA PHE A 97 -10.16 -0.69 16.30
C PHE A 97 -11.45 -0.92 15.52
N LEU A 98 -11.73 -2.16 15.05
CA LEU A 98 -13.00 -2.55 14.44
C LEU A 98 -14.02 -3.13 15.44
N GLN A 99 -13.74 -3.12 16.73
CA GLN A 99 -14.68 -3.58 17.79
C GLN A 99 -15.88 -2.65 17.90
N GLY A 100 -16.75 -2.64 16.93
CA GLY A 100 -17.95 -1.80 16.93
C GLY A 100 -18.85 -2.03 15.72
N GLY A 101 -18.59 -3.05 14.91
CA GLY A 101 -19.48 -3.45 13.82
C GLY A 101 -19.49 -2.54 12.58
N GLN A 102 -18.67 -1.49 12.54
CA GLN A 102 -18.45 -0.68 11.36
C GLN A 102 -17.09 -1.04 10.75
N GLY A 103 -17.09 -1.55 9.51
CA GLY A 103 -15.89 -1.97 8.79
C GLY A 103 -14.90 -0.85 8.41
N ASN A 104 -14.91 0.25 9.14
CA ASN A 104 -14.10 1.43 8.88
C ASN A 104 -13.18 1.72 10.08
N LEU A 105 -11.90 1.83 9.80
CA LEU A 105 -10.92 2.34 10.76
C LEU A 105 -11.04 3.88 10.78
N SER A 106 -11.21 4.46 11.97
CA SER A 106 -11.21 5.92 12.11
C SER A 106 -9.82 6.50 11.79
N ALA A 107 -9.76 7.69 11.20
CA ALA A 107 -8.50 8.42 11.05
C ALA A 107 -7.81 8.72 12.40
N ASP A 108 -8.53 8.63 13.51
CA ASP A 108 -7.95 8.74 14.85
C ASP A 108 -7.09 7.54 15.27
N ILE A 109 -7.07 6.47 14.49
CA ILE A 109 -6.18 5.31 14.69
C ILE A 109 -4.71 5.75 14.75
N GLU A 110 -4.31 6.73 13.93
CA GLU A 110 -2.93 7.25 13.92
C GLU A 110 -2.53 7.83 15.27
N LYS A 111 -3.48 8.44 16.02
CA LYS A 111 -3.22 9.03 17.33
C LYS A 111 -3.17 8.01 18.46
N GLN A 112 -3.79 6.85 18.25
CA GLN A 112 -3.94 5.80 19.27
C GLN A 112 -2.97 4.64 19.07
N LEU A 113 -2.43 4.50 17.85
CA LEU A 113 -1.50 3.45 17.52
C LEU A 113 -0.12 3.72 18.14
N LYS A 114 0.21 2.96 19.17
CA LYS A 114 1.54 3.00 19.81
C LYS A 114 2.46 2.01 19.10
N ILE A 115 3.55 2.52 18.56
CA ILE A 115 4.60 1.73 17.92
C ILE A 115 5.83 1.75 18.81
N ASN A 116 6.29 0.57 19.22
CA ASN A 116 7.56 0.43 19.93
C ASN A 116 8.68 0.49 18.89
N LEU A 117 9.40 1.60 18.88
CA LEU A 117 10.52 1.81 17.98
C LEU A 117 11.83 1.37 18.63
N THR A 118 12.65 0.66 17.89
CA THR A 118 14.06 0.41 18.21
C THR A 118 14.92 1.56 17.67
N SER A 119 16.24 1.54 17.93
CA SER A 119 17.16 2.50 17.33
C SER A 119 17.15 2.40 15.79
N LEU A 120 17.45 3.51 15.10
CA LEU A 120 17.57 3.49 13.62
C LEU A 120 18.58 2.46 13.12
N GLU A 121 19.67 2.23 13.87
CA GLU A 121 20.66 1.22 13.55
C GLU A 121 20.03 -0.19 13.53
N GLU A 122 19.25 -0.52 14.56
CA GLU A 122 18.56 -1.81 14.65
C GLU A 122 17.46 -1.93 13.59
N GLN A 123 16.70 -0.87 13.34
CA GLN A 123 15.74 -0.84 12.23
C GLN A 123 16.41 -1.17 10.90
N ASN A 124 17.56 -0.58 10.61
CA ASN A 124 18.30 -0.82 9.37
C ASN A 124 18.84 -2.26 9.29
N ARG A 125 19.25 -2.85 10.40
CA ARG A 125 19.65 -4.28 10.45
C ARG A 125 18.46 -5.19 10.12
N ILE A 126 17.31 -4.95 10.74
CA ILE A 126 16.08 -5.71 10.49
C ILE A 126 15.67 -5.57 9.01
N VAL A 127 15.64 -4.35 8.48
CA VAL A 127 15.31 -4.08 7.08
C VAL A 127 16.27 -4.78 6.12
N SER A 128 17.57 -4.72 6.39
CA SER A 128 18.58 -5.43 5.57
C SER A 128 18.33 -6.93 5.50
N PHE A 129 17.86 -7.53 6.58
CA PHE A 129 17.51 -8.95 6.61
C PHE A 129 16.22 -9.25 5.85
N LEU A 130 15.14 -8.51 6.15
CA LEU A 130 13.82 -8.70 5.52
C LEU A 130 13.86 -8.46 4.02
N SER A 131 14.53 -7.41 3.57
CA SER A 131 14.63 -7.10 2.14
C SER A 131 15.35 -8.18 1.32
N LYS A 132 16.31 -8.90 1.92
CA LYS A 132 16.93 -10.07 1.26
C LYS A 132 15.96 -11.23 1.10
N ILE A 133 15.07 -11.43 2.07
CA ILE A 133 14.01 -12.44 1.98
C ILE A 133 13.04 -12.07 0.86
N ASP A 134 12.60 -10.81 0.81
CA ASP A 134 11.69 -10.35 -0.23
C ASP A 134 12.29 -10.46 -1.63
N GLN A 135 13.57 -10.08 -1.79
CA GLN A 135 14.29 -10.28 -3.05
C GLN A 135 14.29 -11.75 -3.49
N LYS A 136 14.52 -12.66 -2.55
CA LYS A 136 14.46 -14.10 -2.84
C LYS A 136 13.06 -14.53 -3.25
N ILE A 137 12.02 -14.08 -2.54
CA ILE A 137 10.63 -14.36 -2.88
C ILE A 137 10.31 -13.88 -4.31
N GLU A 138 10.73 -12.68 -4.69
CA GLU A 138 10.47 -12.14 -6.03
C GLU A 138 11.23 -12.92 -7.13
N ILE A 139 12.47 -13.36 -6.87
CA ILE A 139 13.20 -14.23 -7.79
C ILE A 139 12.46 -15.55 -7.98
N GLU A 140 12.04 -16.21 -6.91
CA GLU A 140 11.33 -17.49 -6.98
C GLU A 140 9.97 -17.35 -7.70
N LYS A 141 9.25 -16.27 -7.48
CA LYS A 141 8.01 -15.97 -8.24
C LYS A 141 8.28 -15.82 -9.74
N SER A 142 9.36 -15.12 -10.11
CA SER A 142 9.74 -14.96 -11.51
C SER A 142 10.10 -16.30 -12.18
N VAL A 143 10.85 -17.15 -11.47
CA VAL A 143 11.17 -18.52 -11.93
C VAL A 143 9.89 -19.34 -12.09
N LEU A 144 8.97 -19.29 -11.12
CA LEU A 144 7.70 -20.01 -11.22
C LEU A 144 6.90 -19.57 -12.46
N GLN A 145 6.78 -18.26 -12.71
CA GLN A 145 6.10 -17.74 -13.90
C GLN A 145 6.73 -18.24 -15.21
N GLN A 146 8.07 -18.31 -15.27
CA GLN A 146 8.78 -18.83 -16.45
C GLN A 146 8.49 -20.32 -16.66
N LEU A 147 8.51 -21.10 -15.59
CA LEU A 147 8.19 -22.54 -15.64
C LEU A 147 6.74 -22.80 -16.06
N GLU A 148 5.79 -22.00 -15.57
CA GLU A 148 4.39 -22.07 -15.98
C GLU A 148 4.20 -21.75 -17.47
N LYS A 149 4.89 -20.73 -17.98
CA LYS A 149 4.91 -20.40 -19.43
C LYS A 149 5.49 -21.55 -20.25
N GLN A 150 6.60 -22.12 -19.78
CA GLN A 150 7.25 -23.25 -20.43
C GLN A 150 6.35 -24.49 -20.47
N LYS A 151 5.72 -24.81 -19.33
CA LYS A 151 4.74 -25.89 -19.23
C LYS A 151 3.59 -25.69 -20.22
N LYS A 152 3.03 -24.48 -20.26
CA LYS A 152 1.94 -24.16 -21.20
C LYS A 152 2.37 -24.33 -22.66
N TYR A 153 3.56 -23.88 -23.02
CA TYR A 153 4.11 -24.05 -24.36
C TYR A 153 4.27 -25.53 -24.73
N LEU A 154 4.87 -26.35 -23.85
CA LEU A 154 5.08 -27.77 -24.11
C LEU A 154 3.72 -28.50 -24.25
N LEU A 155 2.73 -28.20 -23.41
CA LEU A 155 1.40 -28.79 -23.55
C LEU A 155 0.77 -28.46 -24.92
N GLN A 156 0.92 -27.23 -25.41
CA GLN A 156 0.44 -26.82 -26.73
C GLN A 156 1.14 -27.58 -27.87
N GLN A 157 2.40 -27.98 -27.71
CA GLN A 157 3.11 -28.77 -28.70
C GLN A 157 2.80 -30.25 -28.63
N MET A 158 2.39 -30.75 -27.47
CA MET A 158 2.14 -32.20 -27.30
C MET A 158 0.69 -32.59 -27.62
N PHE A 159 -0.24 -31.68 -27.62
CA PHE A 159 -1.67 -31.93 -27.81
C PHE A 159 -2.26 -31.12 -28.97
N VAL A 160 -1.50 -31.02 -30.07
CA VAL A 160 -1.97 -30.46 -31.35
C VAL A 160 -2.74 -31.51 -32.12
#